data_3da0f7b34d2bbbc9fb290e6e67c71e40
#
_entry.id   3da0f7b34d2bbbc9fb290e6e67c71e40
#
_cell.length_a   1.000
_cell.length_b   1.000
_cell.length_c   1.000
_cell.angle_alpha   90.00
_cell.angle_beta   90.00
_cell.angle_gamma   90.00
#
_symmetry.space_group_name_H-M   'P 1'
#
loop_
_entity.id
_entity.type
_entity.pdbx_description
1 polymer ?
#
loop_
_entity_poly.entity_id
_entity_poly.type
_entity_poly.pdbx_seq_one_letter_code
_entity_poly.pdbx_strand_id
1 'polypeptide(L)'
;KALHQMPDFVQYDELLIKRLGKQAIDSPRAMTYFEGRRLTKESVIKFDLGYSEKQDSVVIPMQSPDGMSIGFVARTIEGKEFKNTPGLPKSKILFNLHRVKASKIVYVVESSFDAIRLDQVGFPAVATLGANVSSSQIELLKRYFTGVVLVADNDEAGAIMSERLTEKMGNLVTVISPDKKYKDIGDMTDDEIRTLEFQFDNVIDSMLK
;
A
#
# COMPACT_ATOMS: atom_id res chain seq x y z
N LYS A 1 -20.61 12.10 19.55
CA LYS A 1 -19.42 11.84 18.71
C LYS A 1 -19.82 12.18 17.30
N ALA A 2 -19.31 13.29 16.75
CA ALA A 2 -19.56 13.67 15.37
C ALA A 2 -19.03 12.53 14.47
N LEU A 3 -19.93 11.95 13.67
CA LEU A 3 -19.54 11.10 12.55
C LEU A 3 -18.70 11.99 11.64
N HIS A 4 -17.39 11.81 11.65
CA HIS A 4 -16.52 12.46 10.66
C HIS A 4 -17.01 11.98 9.29
N GLN A 5 -17.67 12.86 8.57
CA GLN A 5 -18.12 12.56 7.20
C GLN A 5 -16.88 12.25 6.38
N MET A 6 -16.93 11.12 5.67
CA MET A 6 -15.92 10.81 4.67
C MET A 6 -15.89 11.97 3.67
N PRO A 7 -14.70 12.39 3.23
CA PRO A 7 -14.61 13.44 2.22
C PRO A 7 -15.36 13.01 0.96
N ASP A 8 -16.04 13.95 0.32
CA ASP A 8 -16.65 13.72 -1.00
C ASP A 8 -15.52 13.47 -2.00
N PHE A 9 -15.39 12.22 -2.42
CA PHE A 9 -14.43 11.84 -3.46
C PHE A 9 -15.06 12.04 -4.83
N VAL A 10 -14.29 12.64 -5.74
CA VAL A 10 -14.70 12.77 -7.14
C VAL A 10 -14.35 11.48 -7.87
N GLN A 11 -15.34 10.86 -8.52
CA GLN A 11 -15.14 9.68 -9.33
C GLN A 11 -14.24 9.97 -10.53
N TYR A 12 -13.26 9.11 -10.75
CA TYR A 12 -12.36 9.16 -11.90
C TYR A 12 -12.82 8.21 -13.00
N ASP A 13 -12.37 8.44 -14.23
CA ASP A 13 -12.77 7.64 -15.40
C ASP A 13 -12.30 6.19 -15.32
N GLU A 14 -13.23 5.29 -15.02
CA GLU A 14 -12.97 3.85 -14.93
C GLU A 14 -12.61 3.21 -16.28
N LEU A 15 -13.11 3.76 -17.40
CA LEU A 15 -12.77 3.25 -18.73
C LEU A 15 -11.30 3.52 -19.05
N LEU A 16 -10.79 4.67 -18.60
CA LEU A 16 -9.37 4.98 -18.72
C LEU A 16 -8.53 3.99 -17.92
N ILE A 17 -8.91 3.70 -16.66
CA ILE A 17 -8.20 2.73 -15.81
C ILE A 17 -8.18 1.35 -16.48
N LYS A 18 -9.32 0.84 -16.94
CA LYS A 18 -9.42 -0.44 -17.64
C LYS A 18 -8.56 -0.50 -18.92
N ARG A 19 -8.54 0.60 -19.69
CA ARG A 19 -7.69 0.69 -20.88
C ARG A 19 -6.21 0.63 -20.54
N LEU A 20 -5.78 1.36 -19.51
CA LEU A 20 -4.40 1.34 -19.04
C LEU A 20 -4.01 -0.03 -18.50
N GLY A 21 -4.92 -0.71 -17.77
CA GLY A 21 -4.72 -2.09 -17.31
C GLY A 21 -4.50 -3.07 -18.46
N LYS A 22 -5.32 -2.98 -19.53
CA LYS A 22 -5.11 -3.78 -20.74
C LYS A 22 -3.74 -3.49 -21.38
N GLN A 23 -3.36 -2.22 -21.53
CA GLN A 23 -2.04 -1.85 -22.04
C GLN A 23 -0.90 -2.44 -21.21
N ALA A 24 -1.04 -2.52 -19.88
CA ALA A 24 -0.04 -3.14 -19.03
C ALA A 24 0.16 -4.63 -19.34
N ILE A 25 -0.94 -5.37 -19.46
CA ILE A 25 -0.91 -6.82 -19.73
C ILE A 25 -0.36 -7.12 -21.15
N ASP A 26 -0.70 -6.26 -22.11
CA ASP A 26 -0.27 -6.43 -23.51
C ASP A 26 1.17 -5.94 -23.76
N SER A 27 1.77 -5.22 -22.80
CA SER A 27 3.11 -4.62 -22.92
C SER A 27 4.20 -5.47 -22.25
N PRO A 28 5.12 -6.08 -23.02
CA PRO A 28 6.28 -6.77 -22.46
C PRO A 28 7.12 -5.84 -21.55
N ARG A 29 7.25 -4.56 -21.92
CA ARG A 29 8.00 -3.56 -21.15
C ARG A 29 7.41 -3.34 -19.76
N ALA A 30 6.08 -3.17 -19.69
CA ALA A 30 5.39 -3.00 -18.42
C ALA A 30 5.47 -4.28 -17.57
N MET A 31 5.25 -5.45 -18.17
CA MET A 31 5.33 -6.73 -17.46
C MET A 31 6.74 -6.98 -16.92
N THR A 32 7.79 -6.74 -17.72
CA THR A 32 9.19 -6.83 -17.22
C THR A 32 9.43 -5.90 -16.03
N TYR A 33 8.86 -4.69 -16.04
CA TYR A 33 8.96 -3.77 -14.90
C TYR A 33 8.28 -4.33 -13.64
N PHE A 34 7.05 -4.86 -13.78
CA PHE A 34 6.33 -5.45 -12.64
C PHE A 34 7.02 -6.71 -12.12
N GLU A 35 7.52 -7.57 -12.99
CA GLU A 35 8.32 -8.75 -12.63
C GLU A 35 9.61 -8.35 -11.89
N GLY A 36 10.28 -7.29 -12.35
CA GLY A 36 11.43 -6.71 -11.66
C GLY A 36 11.09 -6.15 -10.26
N ARG A 37 9.81 -5.85 -10.02
CA ARG A 37 9.25 -5.53 -8.70
C ARG A 37 8.71 -6.76 -7.97
N ARG A 38 8.96 -7.96 -8.47
CA ARG A 38 8.49 -9.26 -7.95
C ARG A 38 6.96 -9.34 -7.87
N LEU A 39 6.23 -8.61 -8.73
CA LEU A 39 4.78 -8.71 -8.84
C LEU A 39 4.41 -9.80 -9.84
N THR A 40 3.46 -10.65 -9.44
CA THR A 40 2.89 -11.66 -10.34
C THR A 40 1.88 -11.02 -11.29
N LYS A 41 1.61 -11.69 -12.41
CA LYS A 41 0.57 -11.26 -13.36
C LYS A 41 -0.80 -11.18 -12.69
N GLU A 42 -1.10 -12.11 -11.80
CA GLU A 42 -2.33 -12.14 -11.00
C GLU A 42 -2.45 -10.88 -10.14
N SER A 43 -1.37 -10.44 -9.50
CA SER A 43 -1.33 -9.19 -8.75
C SER A 43 -1.53 -7.97 -9.65
N VAL A 44 -0.90 -7.93 -10.82
CA VAL A 44 -1.11 -6.85 -11.81
C VAL A 44 -2.58 -6.73 -12.19
N ILE A 45 -3.25 -7.86 -12.45
CA ILE A 45 -4.68 -7.92 -12.79
C ILE A 45 -5.54 -7.54 -11.59
N LYS A 46 -5.29 -8.12 -10.41
CA LYS A 46 -6.07 -7.89 -9.18
C LYS A 46 -6.10 -6.42 -8.78
N PHE A 47 -5.01 -5.72 -8.96
CA PHE A 47 -4.85 -4.32 -8.57
C PHE A 47 -5.10 -3.34 -9.72
N ASP A 48 -5.56 -3.82 -10.88
CA ASP A 48 -5.79 -3.01 -12.09
C ASP A 48 -4.58 -2.15 -12.47
N LEU A 49 -3.35 -2.69 -12.24
CA LEU A 49 -2.14 -1.94 -12.55
C LEU A 49 -2.07 -1.67 -14.04
N GLY A 50 -1.83 -0.42 -14.38
CA GLY A 50 -1.86 0.06 -15.74
C GLY A 50 -0.48 0.41 -16.31
N TYR A 51 -0.46 0.69 -17.59
CA TYR A 51 0.68 1.24 -18.30
C TYR A 51 0.25 2.28 -19.32
N SER A 52 0.94 3.40 -19.33
CA SER A 52 0.81 4.44 -20.34
C SER A 52 2.01 4.38 -21.28
N GLU A 53 1.82 3.83 -22.46
CA GLU A 53 2.88 3.77 -23.49
C GLU A 53 3.36 5.18 -23.87
N LYS A 54 2.44 6.14 -24.00
CA LYS A 54 2.75 7.54 -24.33
C LYS A 54 3.70 8.20 -23.33
N GLN A 55 3.61 7.82 -22.04
CA GLN A 55 4.41 8.43 -20.97
C GLN A 55 5.49 7.48 -20.43
N ASP A 56 5.60 6.29 -20.98
CA ASP A 56 6.46 5.21 -20.50
C ASP A 56 6.37 5.06 -18.97
N SER A 57 5.16 4.96 -18.47
CA SER A 57 4.87 5.00 -17.03
C SER A 57 3.93 3.88 -16.63
N VAL A 58 4.25 3.18 -15.55
CA VAL A 58 3.30 2.29 -14.88
C VAL A 58 2.31 3.13 -14.07
N VAL A 59 1.07 2.64 -13.98
CA VAL A 59 -0.05 3.36 -13.38
C VAL A 59 -0.63 2.51 -12.27
N ILE A 60 -0.81 3.10 -11.10
CA ILE A 60 -1.36 2.47 -9.91
C ILE A 60 -2.67 3.18 -9.59
N PRO A 61 -3.84 2.55 -9.84
CA PRO A 61 -5.13 3.15 -9.53
C PRO A 61 -5.32 3.36 -8.04
N MET A 62 -5.97 4.45 -7.69
CA MET A 62 -6.33 4.80 -6.31
C MET A 62 -7.84 4.76 -6.16
N GLN A 63 -8.28 4.14 -5.07
CA GLN A 63 -9.70 4.01 -4.74
C GLN A 63 -10.01 4.67 -3.40
N SER A 64 -11.24 5.15 -3.28
CA SER A 64 -11.83 5.55 -2.00
C SER A 64 -12.01 4.33 -1.09
N PRO A 65 -12.29 4.51 0.21
CA PRO A 65 -12.59 3.40 1.12
C PRO A 65 -13.78 2.52 0.68
N ASP A 66 -14.64 3.04 -0.20
CA ASP A 66 -15.77 2.30 -0.77
C ASP A 66 -15.46 1.65 -2.13
N GLY A 67 -14.24 1.80 -2.63
CA GLY A 67 -13.79 1.17 -3.85
C GLY A 67 -14.02 1.98 -5.13
N MET A 68 -14.52 3.21 -5.01
CA MET A 68 -14.69 4.11 -6.17
C MET A 68 -13.33 4.57 -6.68
N SER A 69 -13.07 4.48 -7.98
CA SER A 69 -11.86 5.03 -8.59
C SER A 69 -11.81 6.55 -8.44
N ILE A 70 -10.74 7.08 -7.88
CA ILE A 70 -10.57 8.52 -7.60
C ILE A 70 -9.33 9.12 -8.27
N GLY A 71 -8.63 8.34 -9.06
CA GLY A 71 -7.43 8.73 -9.78
C GLY A 71 -6.37 7.66 -9.79
N PHE A 72 -5.13 8.06 -10.05
CA PHE A 72 -3.98 7.16 -10.07
C PHE A 72 -2.69 7.87 -9.68
N VAL A 73 -1.71 7.07 -9.30
CA VAL A 73 -0.30 7.45 -9.25
C VAL A 73 0.39 6.80 -10.43
N ALA A 74 1.13 7.58 -11.23
CA ALA A 74 1.96 7.08 -12.30
C ALA A 74 3.45 7.17 -11.90
N ARG A 75 4.23 6.19 -12.33
CA ARG A 75 5.68 6.19 -12.14
C ARG A 75 6.36 5.87 -13.45
N THR A 76 7.29 6.72 -13.88
CA THR A 76 8.10 6.44 -15.07
C THR A 76 8.94 5.18 -14.86
N ILE A 77 9.04 4.34 -15.89
CA ILE A 77 9.88 3.12 -15.84
C ILE A 77 11.34 3.52 -15.72
N GLU A 78 11.77 4.47 -16.53
CA GLU A 78 13.07 5.11 -16.43
C GLU A 78 12.96 6.44 -15.68
N GLY A 79 13.97 6.81 -14.88
CA GLY A 79 13.99 8.08 -14.13
C GLY A 79 13.30 8.06 -12.76
N LYS A 80 12.42 7.10 -12.49
CA LYS A 80 11.71 6.93 -11.20
C LYS A 80 10.86 8.14 -10.76
N GLU A 81 10.41 8.96 -11.71
CA GLU A 81 9.54 10.10 -11.43
C GLU A 81 8.11 9.66 -11.12
N PHE A 82 7.50 10.31 -10.12
CA PHE A 82 6.10 10.11 -9.78
C PHE A 82 5.24 11.27 -10.28
N LYS A 83 4.10 10.93 -10.87
CA LYS A 83 3.04 11.88 -11.26
C LYS A 83 1.71 11.39 -10.69
N ASN A 84 0.96 12.28 -10.08
CA ASN A 84 -0.35 11.96 -9.53
C ASN A 84 -1.43 12.61 -10.39
N THR A 85 -2.61 12.01 -10.41
CA THR A 85 -3.82 12.71 -10.88
C THR A 85 -3.93 14.04 -10.13
N PRO A 86 -4.15 15.18 -10.81
CA PRO A 86 -4.35 16.46 -10.14
C PRO A 86 -5.47 16.38 -9.09
N GLY A 87 -5.21 16.88 -7.90
CA GLY A 87 -6.18 16.86 -6.79
C GLY A 87 -6.35 15.50 -6.09
N LEU A 88 -5.58 14.48 -6.41
CA LEU A 88 -5.64 13.18 -5.72
C LEU A 88 -5.41 13.36 -4.21
N PRO A 89 -6.40 13.04 -3.35
CA PRO A 89 -6.33 13.30 -1.91
C PRO A 89 -5.57 12.20 -1.15
N LYS A 90 -4.29 11.99 -1.46
CA LYS A 90 -3.45 10.92 -0.88
C LYS A 90 -3.49 10.89 0.65
N SER A 91 -3.54 12.05 1.30
CA SER A 91 -3.61 12.16 2.76
C SER A 91 -4.95 11.73 3.38
N LYS A 92 -5.96 11.47 2.56
CA LYS A 92 -7.32 11.09 3.01
C LYS A 92 -7.69 9.65 2.67
N ILE A 93 -6.76 8.90 2.11
CA ILE A 93 -6.96 7.51 1.70
C ILE A 93 -5.82 6.62 2.22
N LEU A 94 -6.10 5.33 2.28
CA LEU A 94 -5.11 4.26 2.39
C LEU A 94 -5.25 3.41 1.14
N PHE A 95 -4.15 3.20 0.41
CA PHE A 95 -4.15 2.30 -0.75
C PHE A 95 -4.63 0.91 -0.33
N ASN A 96 -5.45 0.28 -1.12
CA ASN A 96 -6.03 -1.06 -0.91
C ASN A 96 -7.04 -1.19 0.26
N LEU A 97 -7.40 -0.12 0.96
CA LEU A 97 -8.31 -0.20 2.11
C LEU A 97 -9.64 -0.88 1.77
N HIS A 98 -10.24 -0.56 0.63
CA HIS A 98 -11.54 -1.10 0.21
C HIS A 98 -11.58 -2.63 0.10
N ARG A 99 -10.43 -3.29 -0.20
CA ARG A 99 -10.35 -4.75 -0.30
C ARG A 99 -10.13 -5.42 1.06
N VAL A 100 -9.46 -4.73 1.99
CA VAL A 100 -9.03 -5.35 3.26
C VAL A 100 -9.77 -4.83 4.49
N LYS A 101 -10.70 -3.88 4.34
CA LYS A 101 -11.42 -3.24 5.45
C LYS A 101 -12.26 -4.19 6.34
N ALA A 102 -12.50 -5.43 5.88
CA ALA A 102 -13.18 -6.46 6.67
C ALA A 102 -12.22 -7.26 7.56
N SER A 103 -10.92 -7.10 7.43
CA SER A 103 -9.92 -7.76 8.26
C SER A 103 -9.88 -7.14 9.65
N LYS A 104 -9.54 -7.93 10.67
CA LYS A 104 -9.36 -7.41 12.04
C LYS A 104 -7.99 -6.74 12.20
N ILE A 105 -6.96 -7.34 11.64
CA ILE A 105 -5.58 -6.87 11.67
C ILE A 105 -5.19 -6.50 10.24
N VAL A 106 -4.41 -5.43 10.09
CA VAL A 106 -3.89 -4.96 8.82
C VAL A 106 -2.40 -4.68 8.90
N TYR A 107 -1.67 -5.04 7.84
CA TYR A 107 -0.28 -4.65 7.64
C TYR A 107 -0.24 -3.27 6.98
N VAL A 108 0.57 -2.37 7.51
CA VAL A 108 0.73 -1.01 7.01
C VAL A 108 2.15 -0.83 6.51
N VAL A 109 2.29 -0.31 5.31
CA VAL A 109 3.56 0.00 4.65
C VAL A 109 3.53 1.40 4.05
N GLU A 110 4.68 1.90 3.62
CA GLU A 110 4.76 3.22 3.00
C GLU A 110 4.27 3.19 1.54
N SER A 111 4.72 2.22 0.75
CA SER A 111 4.50 2.20 -0.69
C SER A 111 3.38 1.26 -1.14
N SER A 112 2.70 1.62 -2.23
CA SER A 112 1.67 0.76 -2.84
C SER A 112 2.23 -0.57 -3.35
N PHE A 113 3.46 -0.60 -3.85
CA PHE A 113 4.08 -1.86 -4.30
C PHE A 113 4.32 -2.82 -3.14
N ASP A 114 4.74 -2.33 -1.98
CA ASP A 114 4.95 -3.16 -0.80
C ASP A 114 3.62 -3.71 -0.26
N ALA A 115 2.55 -2.90 -0.30
CA ALA A 115 1.22 -3.40 0.04
C ALA A 115 0.75 -4.51 -0.91
N ILE A 116 1.03 -4.38 -2.22
CA ILE A 116 0.72 -5.44 -3.20
C ILE A 116 1.56 -6.69 -2.94
N ARG A 117 2.84 -6.53 -2.58
CA ARG A 117 3.73 -7.65 -2.23
C ARG A 117 3.23 -8.44 -1.02
N LEU A 118 2.78 -7.74 0.03
CA LEU A 118 2.17 -8.36 1.20
C LEU A 118 0.86 -9.07 0.84
N ASP A 119 -0.01 -8.44 0.07
CA ASP A 119 -1.27 -9.03 -0.38
C ASP A 119 -1.02 -10.28 -1.25
N GLN A 120 0.02 -10.28 -2.08
CA GLN A 120 0.41 -11.41 -2.93
C GLN A 120 0.72 -12.68 -2.13
N VAL A 121 1.21 -12.54 -0.91
CA VAL A 121 1.50 -13.66 0.00
C VAL A 121 0.39 -13.91 1.04
N GLY A 122 -0.73 -13.18 0.93
CA GLY A 122 -1.94 -13.42 1.74
C GLY A 122 -2.10 -12.49 2.95
N PHE A 123 -1.23 -11.51 3.15
CA PHE A 123 -1.37 -10.54 4.25
C PHE A 123 -2.29 -9.38 3.84
N PRO A 124 -3.34 -9.08 4.62
CA PRO A 124 -4.18 -7.92 4.39
C PRO A 124 -3.36 -6.64 4.63
N ALA A 125 -3.05 -5.91 3.56
CA ALA A 125 -2.13 -4.77 3.62
C ALA A 125 -2.71 -3.51 3.01
N VAL A 126 -2.31 -2.36 3.57
CA VAL A 126 -2.58 -1.01 3.07
C VAL A 126 -1.31 -0.20 2.98
N ALA A 127 -1.27 0.81 2.10
CA ALA A 127 -0.18 1.76 2.06
C ALA A 127 -0.64 3.19 2.36
N THR A 128 0.24 3.94 3.04
CA THR A 128 0.03 5.35 3.38
C THR A 128 0.41 6.31 2.27
N LEU A 129 1.12 5.81 1.24
CA LEU A 129 1.60 6.58 0.08
C LEU A 129 2.60 7.69 0.46
N GLY A 130 3.40 7.44 1.47
CA GLY A 130 4.48 8.28 1.99
C GLY A 130 4.64 8.11 3.50
N ALA A 131 5.83 8.41 4.02
CA ALA A 131 6.18 8.24 5.44
C ALA A 131 5.38 9.14 6.40
N ASN A 132 4.90 10.30 5.92
CA ASN A 132 4.09 11.23 6.71
C ASN A 132 2.63 10.77 6.79
N VAL A 133 2.32 9.92 7.75
CA VAL A 133 0.96 9.44 7.98
C VAL A 133 0.08 10.58 8.49
N SER A 134 -1.00 10.89 7.78
CA SER A 134 -1.93 11.96 8.13
C SER A 134 -2.88 11.56 9.26
N SER A 135 -3.49 12.56 9.91
CA SER A 135 -4.53 12.31 10.91
C SER A 135 -5.74 11.56 10.31
N SER A 136 -6.13 11.89 9.08
CA SER A 136 -7.21 11.17 8.38
C SER A 136 -6.87 9.70 8.12
N GLN A 137 -5.63 9.39 7.76
CA GLN A 137 -5.19 8.00 7.59
C GLN A 137 -5.17 7.24 8.92
N ILE A 138 -4.74 7.88 10.01
CA ILE A 138 -4.81 7.31 11.36
C ILE A 138 -6.26 7.02 11.78
N GLU A 139 -7.18 7.94 11.49
CA GLU A 139 -8.62 7.73 11.75
C GLU A 139 -9.18 6.56 10.94
N LEU A 140 -8.78 6.40 9.68
CA LEU A 140 -9.16 5.24 8.88
C LEU A 140 -8.64 3.93 9.49
N LEU A 141 -7.38 3.88 9.92
CA LEU A 141 -6.81 2.70 10.58
C LEU A 141 -7.61 2.36 11.85
N LYS A 142 -7.88 3.34 12.72
CA LYS A 142 -8.66 3.14 13.96
C LYS A 142 -10.12 2.75 13.72
N ARG A 143 -10.69 3.19 12.61
CA ARG A 143 -12.09 2.91 12.25
C ARG A 143 -12.29 1.47 11.81
N TYR A 144 -11.37 0.95 10.99
CA TYR A 144 -11.58 -0.33 10.30
C TYR A 144 -10.86 -1.50 10.99
N PHE A 145 -9.81 -1.26 11.78
CA PHE A 145 -8.97 -2.33 12.29
C PHE A 145 -8.87 -2.31 13.82
N THR A 146 -8.77 -3.49 14.41
CA THR A 146 -8.53 -3.69 15.85
C THR A 146 -7.05 -3.85 16.17
N GLY A 147 -6.21 -4.09 15.17
CA GLY A 147 -4.76 -4.15 15.29
C GLY A 147 -4.08 -3.73 13.99
N VAL A 148 -2.93 -3.12 14.12
CA VAL A 148 -2.09 -2.62 13.01
C VAL A 148 -0.68 -3.16 13.17
N VAL A 149 -0.17 -3.80 12.14
CA VAL A 149 1.23 -4.21 12.04
C VAL A 149 1.93 -3.28 11.07
N LEU A 150 2.71 -2.33 11.58
CA LEU A 150 3.55 -1.51 10.73
C LEU A 150 4.78 -2.34 10.32
N VAL A 151 4.98 -2.50 9.02
CA VAL A 151 6.23 -3.02 8.46
C VAL A 151 7.07 -1.83 8.03
N ALA A 152 7.97 -1.41 8.90
CA ALA A 152 8.78 -0.22 8.71
C ALA A 152 10.00 -0.53 7.83
N ASP A 153 10.26 0.32 6.84
CA ASP A 153 11.46 0.28 6.03
C ASP A 153 12.70 0.53 6.91
N ASN A 154 13.84 -0.05 6.54
CA ASN A 154 15.10 0.09 7.26
C ASN A 154 15.82 1.41 6.91
N ASP A 155 15.09 2.51 6.94
CA ASP A 155 15.62 3.86 6.67
C ASP A 155 14.97 4.92 7.58
N GLU A 156 15.35 6.19 7.39
CA GLU A 156 14.83 7.32 8.19
C GLU A 156 13.31 7.51 8.01
N ALA A 157 12.78 7.26 6.81
CA ALA A 157 11.36 7.37 6.53
C ALA A 157 10.55 6.35 7.35
N GLY A 158 11.02 5.10 7.42
CA GLY A 158 10.44 4.05 8.25
C GLY A 158 10.49 4.37 9.75
N ALA A 159 11.57 4.99 10.23
CA ALA A 159 11.68 5.44 11.62
C ALA A 159 10.65 6.54 11.95
N ILE A 160 10.50 7.56 11.10
CA ILE A 160 9.51 8.64 11.24
C ILE A 160 8.08 8.07 11.27
N MET A 161 7.79 7.14 10.37
CA MET A 161 6.47 6.50 10.30
C MET A 161 6.18 5.69 11.57
N SER A 162 7.18 4.97 12.10
CA SER A 162 7.09 4.17 13.32
C SER A 162 6.80 5.03 14.53
N GLU A 163 7.54 6.11 14.72
CA GLU A 163 7.34 7.06 15.82
C GLU A 163 5.93 7.64 15.77
N ARG A 164 5.49 8.12 14.61
CA ARG A 164 4.19 8.76 14.44
C ARG A 164 3.03 7.80 14.70
N LEU A 165 3.07 6.58 14.15
CA LEU A 165 2.00 5.61 14.38
C LEU A 165 1.95 5.15 15.84
N THR A 166 3.10 4.90 16.46
CA THR A 166 3.18 4.51 17.87
C THR A 166 2.65 5.63 18.76
N GLU A 167 3.03 6.88 18.52
CA GLU A 167 2.51 8.03 19.28
C GLU A 167 0.99 8.17 19.18
N LYS A 168 0.42 8.01 17.98
CA LYS A 168 -1.00 8.27 17.71
C LYS A 168 -1.92 7.08 17.98
N MET A 169 -1.40 5.86 17.94
CA MET A 169 -2.21 4.65 18.05
C MET A 169 -1.89 3.81 19.29
N GLY A 170 -0.74 4.03 19.93
CA GLY A 170 -0.35 3.31 21.16
C GLY A 170 -0.36 1.80 20.96
N ASN A 171 -1.02 1.08 21.86
CA ASN A 171 -1.09 -0.39 21.85
C ASN A 171 -1.84 -1.02 20.66
N LEU A 172 -2.43 -0.20 19.78
CA LEU A 172 -3.06 -0.72 18.56
C LEU A 172 -2.05 -1.01 17.45
N VAL A 173 -0.81 -0.54 17.59
CA VAL A 173 0.24 -0.74 16.58
C VAL A 173 1.38 -1.60 17.12
N THR A 174 1.75 -2.58 16.33
CA THR A 174 2.99 -3.34 16.49
C THR A 174 3.92 -2.99 15.35
N VAL A 175 5.17 -2.67 15.65
CA VAL A 175 6.18 -2.33 14.63
C VAL A 175 7.08 -3.54 14.43
N ILE A 176 7.20 -3.97 13.18
CA ILE A 176 8.19 -4.96 12.74
C ILE A 176 9.00 -4.36 11.59
N SER A 177 10.15 -4.92 11.29
CA SER A 177 10.98 -4.50 10.16
C SER A 177 11.54 -5.73 9.44
N PRO A 178 11.77 -5.64 8.13
CA PRO A 178 12.57 -6.63 7.41
C PRO A 178 13.94 -6.84 8.08
N ASP A 179 14.57 -7.99 7.85
CA ASP A 179 15.97 -8.18 8.22
C ASP A 179 16.81 -7.02 7.66
N LYS A 180 17.83 -6.57 8.43
CA LYS A 180 18.69 -5.42 8.09
C LYS A 180 19.40 -5.54 6.73
N LYS A 181 19.50 -6.74 6.16
CA LYS A 181 20.02 -6.96 4.81
C LYS A 181 19.10 -6.43 3.71
N TYR A 182 17.80 -6.21 3.99
CA TYR A 182 16.82 -5.64 3.09
C TYR A 182 16.55 -4.18 3.46
N LYS A 183 16.34 -3.35 2.45
CA LYS A 183 15.89 -1.98 2.66
C LYS A 183 14.39 -1.96 3.00
N ASP A 184 13.60 -2.66 2.22
CA ASP A 184 12.15 -2.70 2.29
C ASP A 184 11.62 -4.09 1.85
N ILE A 185 10.32 -4.27 1.86
CA ILE A 185 9.63 -5.49 1.40
C ILE A 185 9.91 -5.80 -0.08
N GLY A 186 10.12 -4.77 -0.90
CA GLY A 186 10.39 -4.94 -2.33
C GLY A 186 11.66 -5.77 -2.61
N ASP A 187 12.63 -5.78 -1.69
CA ASP A 187 13.86 -6.56 -1.80
C ASP A 187 13.68 -8.05 -1.44
N MET A 188 12.60 -8.41 -0.73
CA MET A 188 12.36 -9.76 -0.21
C MET A 188 11.69 -10.66 -1.23
N THR A 189 11.96 -11.97 -1.17
CA THR A 189 11.16 -12.99 -1.86
C THR A 189 9.82 -13.20 -1.14
N ASP A 190 8.86 -13.87 -1.80
CA ASP A 190 7.57 -14.18 -1.19
C ASP A 190 7.70 -15.06 0.06
N ASP A 191 8.63 -16.03 0.06
CA ASP A 191 8.88 -16.89 1.22
C ASP A 191 9.52 -16.12 2.39
N GLU A 192 10.40 -15.17 2.10
CA GLU A 192 10.98 -14.30 3.12
C GLU A 192 9.93 -13.34 3.71
N ILE A 193 9.01 -12.81 2.90
CA ILE A 193 7.89 -11.99 3.41
C ILE A 193 7.01 -12.80 4.35
N ARG A 194 6.72 -14.09 4.07
CA ARG A 194 5.95 -14.95 4.97
C ARG A 194 6.59 -15.10 6.34
N THR A 195 7.91 -14.96 6.47
CA THR A 195 8.58 -15.02 7.79
C THR A 195 8.23 -13.85 8.70
N LEU A 196 7.65 -12.76 8.18
CA LEU A 196 7.21 -11.62 9.00
C LEU A 196 6.06 -11.99 9.93
N GLU A 197 5.25 -13.00 9.60
CA GLU A 197 4.20 -13.53 10.47
C GLU A 197 4.79 -14.06 11.79
N PHE A 198 5.87 -14.79 11.73
CA PHE A 198 6.55 -15.30 12.92
C PHE A 198 7.11 -14.19 13.82
N GLN A 199 7.53 -13.06 13.25
CA GLN A 199 7.95 -11.90 14.04
C GLN A 199 6.76 -11.30 14.80
N PHE A 200 5.61 -11.19 14.16
CA PHE A 200 4.40 -10.72 14.78
C PHE A 200 3.93 -11.65 15.92
N ASP A 201 3.87 -12.96 15.69
CA ASP A 201 3.50 -13.95 16.72
C ASP A 201 4.42 -13.90 17.93
N ASN A 202 5.73 -13.79 17.72
CA ASN A 202 6.71 -13.64 18.80
C ASN A 202 6.50 -12.36 19.63
N VAL A 203 6.11 -11.25 18.99
CA VAL A 203 5.80 -10.01 19.71
C VAL A 203 4.55 -10.19 20.55
N ILE A 204 3.48 -10.76 19.99
CA ILE A 204 2.23 -11.05 20.73
C ILE A 204 2.52 -11.97 21.93
N ASP A 205 3.26 -13.05 21.75
CA ASP A 205 3.65 -13.98 22.82
C ASP A 205 4.46 -13.29 23.92
N SER A 206 5.30 -12.32 23.57
CA SER A 206 6.05 -11.53 24.54
C SER A 206 5.20 -10.55 25.34
N MET A 207 4.11 -10.05 24.74
CA MET A 207 3.16 -9.13 25.39
C MET A 207 2.17 -9.84 26.31
N LEU A 208 1.94 -11.14 26.10
CA LEU A 208 1.01 -11.95 26.90
C LEU A 208 1.69 -12.67 28.08
N LYS A 209 3.02 -12.58 28.22
CA LYS A 209 3.81 -13.06 29.36
C LYS A 209 4.04 -11.95 30.37
#